data_9121b5b1b789cd96e199d906c2d2acf8
#
_entry.id   9121b5b1b789cd96e199d906c2d2acf8
#
_cell.length_a   1.000
_cell.length_b   1.000
_cell.length_c   1.000
_cell.angle_alpha   90.00
_cell.angle_beta   90.00
_cell.angle_gamma   90.00
#
_symmetry.space_group_name_H-M   'P 1'
#
loop_
_entity.id
_entity.type
_entity.pdbx_description
1 polymer ?
#
loop_
_entity_poly.entity_id
_entity_poly.type
_entity_poly.pdbx_seq_one_letter_code
_entity_poly.pdbx_strand_id
1 'polypeptide(L)'
;MRPMMKRGARLLAATALTGAISTAAVAQDGPAQVYDVAASFEDTAFAVESAIVNRGLVIDLVSHVGAMLERTRADVGGDTLFANADVFLFCSAVLSRKMMEADPLNIAFCPYGVFVTEAADGAVQVGYRHLPDGAMQEVEALLDAIAREAAGL
;
A
#
# COMPACT_ATOMS: atom_id res chain seq x y z
N MET A 1 -5.55 -72.29 43.98
CA MET A 1 -4.90 -71.83 42.75
C MET A 1 -5.73 -70.81 42.08
N ARG A 2 -5.31 -69.53 42.11
CA ARG A 2 -6.01 -68.38 41.43
C ARG A 2 -5.07 -67.84 40.35
N PRO A 3 -5.54 -67.63 39.11
CA PRO A 3 -4.68 -67.10 38.11
C PRO A 3 -4.63 -65.55 38.21
N MET A 4 -3.40 -65.01 38.09
CA MET A 4 -3.09 -63.59 38.05
C MET A 4 -3.55 -62.98 36.72
N MET A 5 -4.40 -61.93 36.82
CA MET A 5 -4.79 -61.06 35.71
C MET A 5 -3.67 -60.03 35.42
N LYS A 6 -3.08 -60.10 34.25
CA LYS A 6 -2.16 -59.09 33.74
C LYS A 6 -2.97 -57.87 33.25
N ARG A 7 -2.76 -56.69 33.86
CA ARG A 7 -3.30 -55.43 33.39
C ARG A 7 -2.40 -54.87 32.29
N GLY A 8 -2.89 -54.83 31.07
CA GLY A 8 -2.22 -54.18 29.94
C GLY A 8 -2.46 -52.67 30.00
N ALA A 9 -1.39 -51.88 30.09
CA ALA A 9 -1.42 -50.44 29.99
C ALA A 9 -1.57 -50.05 28.51
N ARG A 10 -2.66 -49.35 28.19
CA ARG A 10 -2.84 -48.74 26.86
C ARG A 10 -2.23 -47.35 26.91
N LEU A 11 -1.14 -47.12 26.14
CA LEU A 11 -0.63 -45.78 25.83
C LEU A 11 -1.58 -45.13 24.83
N LEU A 12 -2.17 -44.03 25.22
CA LEU A 12 -2.88 -43.11 24.32
C LEU A 12 -1.85 -42.15 23.74
N ALA A 13 -1.54 -42.29 22.46
CA ALA A 13 -0.76 -41.32 21.70
C ALA A 13 -1.67 -40.11 21.36
N ALA A 14 -1.41 -38.98 21.95
CA ALA A 14 -2.07 -37.70 21.59
C ALA A 14 -1.33 -37.10 20.38
N THR A 15 -1.93 -37.17 19.21
CA THR A 15 -1.48 -36.45 18.01
C THR A 15 -1.92 -35.01 18.11
N ALA A 16 -0.97 -34.09 18.36
CA ALA A 16 -1.21 -32.66 18.29
C ALA A 16 -1.26 -32.23 16.81
N LEU A 17 -2.44 -31.84 16.35
CA LEU A 17 -2.65 -31.24 15.03
C LEU A 17 -2.31 -29.75 15.13
N THR A 18 -1.09 -29.36 14.70
CA THR A 18 -0.71 -27.96 14.53
C THR A 18 -1.39 -27.42 13.27
N GLY A 19 -2.52 -26.75 13.44
CA GLY A 19 -3.19 -26.01 12.38
C GLY A 19 -2.36 -24.78 12.00
N ALA A 20 -1.81 -24.76 10.79
CA ALA A 20 -1.24 -23.57 10.18
C ALA A 20 -2.39 -22.58 9.91
N ILE A 21 -2.43 -21.46 10.63
CA ILE A 21 -3.32 -20.36 10.34
C ILE A 21 -2.71 -19.64 9.12
N SER A 22 -3.22 -19.96 7.92
CA SER A 22 -2.98 -19.14 6.73
C SER A 22 -3.77 -17.85 6.91
N THR A 23 -3.08 -16.75 7.21
CA THR A 23 -3.64 -15.42 7.08
C THR A 23 -3.82 -15.16 5.57
N ALA A 24 -5.03 -15.38 5.07
CA ALA A 24 -5.41 -14.88 3.76
C ALA A 24 -5.30 -13.35 3.81
N ALA A 25 -4.39 -12.80 2.99
CA ALA A 25 -4.39 -11.37 2.72
C ALA A 25 -5.75 -11.03 2.13
N VAL A 26 -6.52 -10.23 2.85
CA VAL A 26 -7.79 -9.69 2.36
C VAL A 26 -7.40 -8.72 1.24
N ALA A 27 -7.70 -9.05 -0.01
CA ALA A 27 -7.65 -8.10 -1.11
C ALA A 27 -8.58 -6.94 -0.70
N GLN A 28 -8.04 -5.75 -0.55
CA GLN A 28 -8.84 -4.57 -0.25
C GLN A 28 -9.56 -4.18 -1.55
N ASP A 29 -10.86 -4.44 -1.61
CA ASP A 29 -11.75 -3.99 -2.69
C ASP A 29 -11.97 -2.46 -2.58
N GLY A 30 -10.90 -1.69 -2.62
CA GLY A 30 -10.91 -0.23 -2.51
C GLY A 30 -10.44 0.45 -3.81
N PRO A 31 -10.53 1.79 -3.89
CA PRO A 31 -10.03 2.55 -5.05
C PRO A 31 -8.50 2.58 -5.13
N ALA A 32 -7.80 2.10 -4.11
CA ALA A 32 -6.36 2.21 -3.96
C ALA A 32 -5.76 0.98 -3.29
N GLN A 33 -4.51 0.66 -3.66
CA GLN A 33 -3.64 -0.21 -2.90
C GLN A 33 -2.92 0.61 -1.83
N VAL A 34 -2.87 0.10 -0.60
CA VAL A 34 -2.28 0.78 0.55
C VAL A 34 -1.39 -0.18 1.33
N TYR A 35 -0.28 0.33 1.86
CA TYR A 35 0.66 -0.37 2.73
C TYR A 35 0.84 0.41 4.02
N ASP A 36 0.74 -0.26 5.17
CA ASP A 36 1.05 0.31 6.48
C ASP A 36 2.57 0.45 6.63
N VAL A 37 3.03 1.55 7.22
CA VAL A 37 4.44 1.88 7.38
C VAL A 37 4.77 2.12 8.85
N ALA A 38 5.88 1.55 9.33
CA ALA A 38 6.34 1.75 10.71
C ALA A 38 7.20 3.03 10.89
N ALA A 39 7.70 3.61 9.78
CA ALA A 39 8.47 4.84 9.79
C ALA A 39 7.59 6.09 9.95
N SER A 40 8.20 7.24 10.22
CA SER A 40 7.50 8.53 10.27
C SER A 40 6.94 8.94 8.91
N PHE A 41 6.01 9.91 8.90
CA PHE A 41 5.50 10.49 7.67
C PHE A 41 6.64 11.08 6.81
N GLU A 42 7.53 11.85 7.43
CA GLU A 42 8.65 12.51 6.77
C GLU A 42 9.63 11.49 6.14
N ASP A 43 9.98 10.44 6.88
CA ASP A 43 10.86 9.38 6.37
C ASP A 43 10.21 8.63 5.22
N THR A 44 8.90 8.37 5.31
CA THR A 44 8.13 7.68 4.25
C THR A 44 8.00 8.57 3.01
N ALA A 45 7.71 9.85 3.18
CA ALA A 45 7.66 10.84 2.09
C ALA A 45 9.01 10.94 1.37
N PHE A 46 10.12 11.00 2.12
CA PHE A 46 11.47 10.98 1.57
C PHE A 46 11.80 9.67 0.85
N ALA A 47 11.33 8.53 1.37
CA ALA A 47 11.51 7.23 0.73
C ALA A 47 10.75 7.16 -0.60
N VAL A 48 9.51 7.69 -0.70
CA VAL A 48 8.75 7.79 -1.96
C VAL A 48 9.50 8.65 -2.97
N GLU A 49 9.95 9.86 -2.57
CA GLU A 49 10.73 10.74 -3.42
C GLU A 49 11.97 10.03 -3.96
N SER A 50 12.74 9.40 -3.07
CA SER A 50 13.94 8.65 -3.42
C SER A 50 13.65 7.50 -4.37
N ALA A 51 12.58 6.73 -4.13
CA ALA A 51 12.20 5.62 -4.99
C ALA A 51 11.81 6.06 -6.41
N ILE A 52 11.17 7.22 -6.56
CA ILE A 52 10.83 7.84 -7.86
C ILE A 52 12.11 8.29 -8.58
N VAL A 53 12.94 9.09 -7.89
CA VAL A 53 14.15 9.70 -8.48
C VAL A 53 15.20 8.63 -8.84
N ASN A 54 15.40 7.62 -8.03
CA ASN A 54 16.33 6.52 -8.28
C ASN A 54 15.95 5.68 -9.51
N ARG A 55 14.69 5.76 -9.96
CA ARG A 55 14.23 5.16 -11.23
C ARG A 55 14.42 6.09 -12.44
N GLY A 56 15.07 7.23 -12.25
CA GLY A 56 15.30 8.23 -13.30
C GLY A 56 14.02 9.00 -13.68
N LEU A 57 13.02 8.99 -12.80
CA LEU A 57 11.78 9.73 -12.98
C LEU A 57 11.88 11.11 -12.29
N VAL A 58 11.10 12.07 -12.79
CA VAL A 58 11.04 13.43 -12.25
C VAL A 58 9.69 13.63 -11.59
N ILE A 59 9.70 14.16 -10.37
CA ILE A 59 8.48 14.55 -9.67
C ILE A 59 8.03 15.90 -10.24
N ASP A 60 6.84 15.92 -10.84
CA ASP A 60 6.26 17.13 -11.43
C ASP A 60 5.69 18.07 -10.36
N LEU A 61 5.07 17.47 -9.32
CA LEU A 61 4.42 18.20 -8.22
C LEU A 61 4.29 17.30 -7.00
N VAL A 62 4.49 17.87 -5.82
CA VAL A 62 4.00 17.30 -4.56
C VAL A 62 2.79 18.12 -4.11
N SER A 63 1.63 17.46 -4.07
CA SER A 63 0.39 18.09 -3.61
C SER A 63 0.20 17.84 -2.12
N HIS A 64 0.32 18.90 -1.31
CA HIS A 64 0.15 18.86 0.14
C HIS A 64 -1.34 18.88 0.52
N VAL A 65 -2.02 17.77 0.30
CA VAL A 65 -3.48 17.64 0.47
C VAL A 65 -3.87 17.82 1.94
N GLY A 66 -3.12 17.26 2.89
CA GLY A 66 -3.36 17.41 4.32
C GLY A 66 -3.33 18.88 4.75
N ALA A 67 -2.33 19.62 4.34
CA ALA A 67 -2.20 21.05 4.63
C ALA A 67 -3.33 21.88 3.99
N MET A 68 -3.78 21.50 2.79
CA MET A 68 -4.92 22.17 2.14
C MET A 68 -6.21 21.93 2.91
N LEU A 69 -6.50 20.68 3.29
CA LEU A 69 -7.70 20.31 4.05
C LEU A 69 -7.73 21.01 5.42
N GLU A 70 -6.62 21.03 6.15
CA GLU A 70 -6.55 21.68 7.46
C GLU A 70 -6.70 23.21 7.34
N ARG A 71 -6.05 23.85 6.36
CA ARG A 71 -6.15 25.30 6.15
C ARG A 71 -7.59 25.74 5.81
N THR A 72 -8.34 24.93 5.09
CA THR A 72 -9.71 25.27 4.66
C THR A 72 -10.77 24.81 5.64
N ARG A 73 -10.42 24.01 6.66
CA ARG A 73 -11.36 23.43 7.62
C ARG A 73 -12.22 24.46 8.34
N ALA A 74 -11.67 25.61 8.67
CA ALA A 74 -12.42 26.68 9.34
C ALA A 74 -13.57 27.25 8.48
N ASP A 75 -13.40 27.22 7.15
CA ASP A 75 -14.36 27.79 6.20
C ASP A 75 -15.42 26.76 5.75
N VAL A 76 -15.02 25.50 5.57
CA VAL A 76 -15.91 24.45 5.03
C VAL A 76 -16.47 23.52 6.10
N GLY A 77 -15.91 23.54 7.31
CA GLY A 77 -16.29 22.67 8.43
C GLY A 77 -15.65 21.29 8.36
N GLY A 78 -15.93 20.46 9.37
CA GLY A 78 -15.45 19.08 9.48
C GLY A 78 -14.34 18.91 10.51
N ASP A 79 -13.96 17.64 10.72
CA ASP A 79 -12.87 17.25 11.61
C ASP A 79 -11.53 17.17 10.86
N THR A 80 -10.42 17.14 11.59
CA THR A 80 -9.09 16.84 11.02
C THR A 80 -9.08 15.40 10.49
N LEU A 81 -8.87 15.24 9.17
CA LEU A 81 -8.88 13.94 8.51
C LEU A 81 -7.50 13.27 8.55
N PHE A 82 -6.45 14.07 8.37
CA PHE A 82 -5.06 13.64 8.35
C PHE A 82 -4.22 14.59 9.20
N ALA A 83 -3.26 14.05 9.95
CA ALA A 83 -2.18 14.85 10.52
C ALA A 83 -1.30 15.39 9.38
N ASN A 84 -0.96 14.51 8.42
CA ASN A 84 -0.23 14.85 7.19
C ASN A 84 -0.77 14.04 6.01
N ALA A 85 -0.77 14.61 4.81
CA ALA A 85 -1.10 13.88 3.58
C ALA A 85 -0.51 14.58 2.36
N ASP A 86 0.35 13.87 1.63
CA ASP A 86 1.01 14.33 0.42
C ASP A 86 0.78 13.36 -0.74
N VAL A 87 0.65 13.90 -1.95
CA VAL A 87 0.58 13.12 -3.19
C VAL A 87 1.73 13.53 -4.10
N PHE A 88 2.60 12.58 -4.41
CA PHE A 88 3.73 12.74 -5.32
C PHE A 88 3.27 12.43 -6.73
N LEU A 89 3.25 13.44 -7.59
CA LEU A 89 2.81 13.34 -8.97
C LEU A 89 4.01 13.32 -9.93
N PHE A 90 4.03 12.36 -10.84
CA PHE A 90 5.12 12.17 -11.80
C PHE A 90 4.64 11.47 -13.07
N CYS A 91 5.42 11.56 -14.13
CA CYS A 91 5.20 10.83 -15.36
C CYS A 91 6.44 10.01 -15.76
N SER A 92 6.21 8.87 -16.42
CA SER A 92 7.24 8.12 -17.11
C SER A 92 7.09 8.36 -18.62
N ALA A 93 8.04 9.02 -19.23
CA ALA A 93 7.97 9.30 -20.67
C ALA A 93 7.78 8.04 -21.52
N VAL A 94 8.44 6.94 -21.13
CA VAL A 94 8.36 5.65 -21.84
C VAL A 94 6.99 5.00 -21.65
N LEU A 95 6.54 4.86 -20.37
CA LEU A 95 5.26 4.22 -20.10
C LEU A 95 4.08 5.07 -20.57
N SER A 96 4.12 6.39 -20.34
CA SER A 96 3.05 7.28 -20.77
C SER A 96 2.85 7.23 -22.30
N ARG A 97 3.95 7.25 -23.09
CA ARG A 97 3.85 7.08 -24.54
C ARG A 97 3.22 5.74 -24.91
N LYS A 98 3.72 4.64 -24.35
CA LYS A 98 3.21 3.28 -24.60
C LYS A 98 1.73 3.14 -24.26
N MET A 99 1.30 3.71 -23.11
CA MET A 99 -0.10 3.67 -22.69
C MET A 99 -1.01 4.48 -23.63
N MET A 100 -0.59 5.66 -24.06
CA MET A 100 -1.37 6.50 -24.96
C MET A 100 -1.36 6.01 -26.41
N GLU A 101 -0.35 5.26 -26.83
CA GLU A 101 -0.36 4.55 -28.12
C GLU A 101 -1.34 3.38 -28.11
N ALA A 102 -1.54 2.72 -26.95
CA ALA A 102 -2.54 1.68 -26.80
C ALA A 102 -3.98 2.24 -26.76
N ASP A 103 -4.20 3.33 -26.05
CA ASP A 103 -5.44 4.11 -26.00
C ASP A 103 -5.14 5.55 -25.59
N PRO A 104 -5.41 6.55 -26.47
CA PRO A 104 -5.20 7.97 -26.14
C PRO A 104 -5.93 8.44 -24.89
N LEU A 105 -7.05 7.83 -24.50
CA LEU A 105 -7.81 8.18 -23.28
C LEU A 105 -7.07 7.78 -21.99
N ASN A 106 -6.02 6.99 -22.05
CA ASN A 106 -5.13 6.72 -20.91
C ASN A 106 -4.45 7.99 -20.37
N ILE A 107 -4.50 9.11 -21.11
CA ILE A 107 -4.10 10.42 -20.61
C ILE A 107 -4.85 10.84 -19.36
N ALA A 108 -6.07 10.34 -19.14
CA ALA A 108 -6.86 10.60 -17.93
C ALA A 108 -6.20 10.11 -16.63
N PHE A 109 -5.21 9.22 -16.75
CA PHE A 109 -4.46 8.67 -15.62
C PHE A 109 -3.09 9.33 -15.40
N CYS A 110 -2.71 10.28 -16.25
CA CYS A 110 -1.49 11.08 -16.13
C CYS A 110 -1.79 12.46 -15.50
N PRO A 111 -0.93 12.95 -14.58
CA PRO A 111 0.24 12.29 -14.02
C PRO A 111 -0.12 11.13 -13.09
N TYR A 112 0.82 10.17 -12.96
CA TYR A 112 0.71 9.09 -12.00
C TYR A 112 0.94 9.60 -10.59
N GLY A 113 0.39 8.91 -9.57
CA GLY A 113 0.51 9.40 -8.20
C GLY A 113 0.74 8.27 -7.19
N VAL A 114 1.66 8.53 -6.27
CA VAL A 114 1.84 7.78 -5.01
C VAL A 114 1.56 8.73 -3.87
N PHE A 115 0.78 8.32 -2.90
CA PHE A 115 0.43 9.15 -1.75
C PHE A 115 1.03 8.59 -0.47
N VAL A 116 1.31 9.48 0.49
CA VAL A 116 1.64 9.17 1.87
C VAL A 116 0.64 9.88 2.75
N THR A 117 0.11 9.19 3.74
CA THR A 117 -0.83 9.75 4.71
C THR A 117 -0.40 9.41 6.13
N GLU A 118 -0.67 10.32 7.06
CA GLU A 118 -0.61 10.11 8.49
C GLU A 118 -1.98 10.42 9.07
N ALA A 119 -2.59 9.42 9.69
CA ALA A 119 -3.86 9.60 10.38
C ALA A 119 -3.69 10.38 11.69
N ALA A 120 -4.79 10.86 12.27
CA ALA A 120 -4.75 11.63 13.52
C ALA A 120 -4.17 10.83 14.73
N ASP A 121 -4.19 9.51 14.67
CA ASP A 121 -3.61 8.60 15.67
C ASP A 121 -2.11 8.27 15.40
N GLY A 122 -1.52 8.84 14.36
CA GLY A 122 -0.12 8.65 13.97
C GLY A 122 0.13 7.43 13.07
N ALA A 123 -0.90 6.72 12.63
CA ALA A 123 -0.73 5.63 11.66
C ALA A 123 -0.31 6.17 10.30
N VAL A 124 0.82 5.69 9.78
CA VAL A 124 1.38 6.12 8.49
C VAL A 124 1.11 5.05 7.44
N GLN A 125 0.68 5.50 6.26
CA GLN A 125 0.39 4.66 5.11
C GLN A 125 0.97 5.25 3.84
N VAL A 126 1.40 4.39 2.92
CA VAL A 126 1.77 4.73 1.54
C VAL A 126 0.92 3.94 0.58
N GLY A 127 0.51 4.54 -0.52
CA GLY A 127 -0.35 3.85 -1.48
C GLY A 127 -0.47 4.56 -2.81
N TYR A 128 -1.24 3.93 -3.69
CA TYR A 128 -1.53 4.43 -5.03
C TYR A 128 -2.95 3.99 -5.44
N ARG A 129 -3.56 4.71 -6.37
CA ARG A 129 -4.87 4.31 -6.92
C ARG A 129 -4.73 3.13 -7.87
N HIS A 130 -5.70 2.23 -7.87
CA HIS A 130 -5.81 1.19 -8.88
C HIS A 130 -6.00 1.79 -10.28
N LEU A 131 -5.43 1.13 -11.27
CA LEU A 131 -5.54 1.49 -12.67
C LEU A 131 -6.37 0.43 -13.43
N PRO A 132 -6.94 0.77 -14.59
CA PRO A 132 -7.71 -0.19 -15.37
C PRO A 132 -6.92 -1.43 -15.78
N ASP A 133 -7.62 -2.54 -15.91
CA ASP A 133 -7.06 -3.79 -16.45
C ASP A 133 -6.44 -3.59 -17.84
N GLY A 134 -5.53 -4.48 -18.21
CA GLY A 134 -4.86 -4.45 -19.50
C GLY A 134 -3.54 -3.68 -19.49
N ALA A 135 -3.32 -2.80 -20.48
CA ALA A 135 -2.04 -2.11 -20.64
C ALA A 135 -1.63 -1.29 -19.40
N MET A 136 -2.59 -0.67 -18.72
CA MET A 136 -2.35 0.19 -17.55
C MET A 136 -1.79 -0.56 -16.34
N GLN A 137 -1.88 -1.89 -16.32
CA GLN A 137 -1.29 -2.70 -15.25
C GLN A 137 0.24 -2.65 -15.23
N GLU A 138 0.90 -2.29 -16.33
CA GLU A 138 2.34 -2.03 -16.33
C GLU A 138 2.71 -0.76 -15.57
N VAL A 139 1.86 0.26 -15.64
CA VAL A 139 2.00 1.47 -14.81
C VAL A 139 1.70 1.15 -13.35
N GLU A 140 0.64 0.39 -13.08
CA GLU A 140 0.29 -0.03 -11.73
C GLU A 140 1.43 -0.81 -11.06
N ALA A 141 2.11 -1.69 -11.80
CA ALA A 141 3.29 -2.40 -11.31
C ALA A 141 4.46 -1.45 -10.94
N LEU A 142 4.64 -0.34 -11.68
CA LEU A 142 5.62 0.69 -11.32
C LEU A 142 5.21 1.40 -10.02
N LEU A 143 3.93 1.77 -9.86
CA LEU A 143 3.41 2.41 -8.65
C LEU A 143 3.56 1.49 -7.44
N ASP A 144 3.24 0.20 -7.62
CA ASP A 144 3.39 -0.84 -6.58
C ASP A 144 4.85 -0.96 -6.14
N ALA A 145 5.79 -1.04 -7.09
CA ALA A 145 7.21 -1.15 -6.78
C ALA A 145 7.73 0.07 -5.99
N ILE A 146 7.26 1.28 -6.30
CA ILE A 146 7.62 2.51 -5.58
C ILE A 146 7.02 2.49 -4.16
N ALA A 147 5.74 2.17 -4.04
CA ALA A 147 5.04 2.17 -2.75
C ALA A 147 5.61 1.09 -1.81
N ARG A 148 5.88 -0.12 -2.31
CA ARG A 148 6.49 -1.20 -1.52
C ARG A 148 7.90 -0.85 -1.05
N GLU A 149 8.75 -0.29 -1.92
CA GLU A 149 10.09 0.17 -1.55
C GLU A 149 10.02 1.21 -0.44
N ALA A 150 9.11 2.19 -0.56
CA ALA A 150 8.91 3.20 0.46
C ALA A 150 8.34 2.63 1.78
N ALA A 151 7.56 1.55 1.72
CA ALA A 151 7.07 0.83 2.89
C ALA A 151 8.10 -0.13 3.53
N GLY A 152 9.27 -0.33 2.89
CA GLY A 152 10.28 -1.29 3.35
C GLY A 152 9.94 -2.76 3.10
N LEU A 153 9.16 -3.06 2.03
CA LEU A 153 8.64 -4.39 1.67
C LEU A 153 9.36 -5.00 0.45
#